data_f2ffdd573a91d1b0319030333310d730
#
_entry.id   f2ffdd573a91d1b0319030333310d730
#
_cell.length_a   1.000
_cell.length_b   1.000
_cell.length_c   1.000
_cell.angle_alpha   90.00
_cell.angle_beta   90.00
_cell.angle_gamma   90.00
#
_symmetry.space_group_name_H-M   'P 1'
#
loop_
_entity.id
_entity.type
_entity.pdbx_description
1 polymer ?
#
loop_
_entity_poly.entity_id
_entity_poly.type
_entity_poly.pdbx_seq_one_letter_code
_entity_poly.pdbx_strand_id
1 'polypeptide(L)'
;MFWLALAAMAAISPLQYGYAALLAKEAASLTLLAVWIACQAAGALPALHLVRRGRLGVRACLAAGAALSGLGLAAAAFPAGWPITLIGYALLGGLGAGLVYGACAEVVAAWYPERPAGRVGLITGAFGYGAAPLLLWAGIDPSATSAAFLVAAVLAAGVIGIAARHLRLPPALWWPGDVDPRSHALDAARLRTTPEPARQFRLAQALRTRTLPALALILTCAGAVSVFDVIVVAGTGSWSAVAVLVALNGAGRSVAMRCSEVFGRRHVLAAVLTALAAGQLLLATAVTAATGAGVLLWAGVVFAGLGGGAFYPLIASLVRELFGAERAGEIHAVVYSAKALAGAGAVALALLALSAPASALLAAAALAALPALATPRLRIPGLPATIPL
;
A
#
# COMPACT_ATOMS: atom_id res chain seq x y z
N MET A 1 -10.62 18.67 -3.02
CA MET A 1 -10.65 17.36 -2.31
C MET A 1 -9.45 16.49 -2.68
N PHE A 2 -9.22 16.20 -3.96
CA PHE A 2 -8.15 15.30 -4.43
C PHE A 2 -6.75 15.66 -3.93
N TRP A 3 -6.30 16.90 -4.16
CA TRP A 3 -4.95 17.35 -3.79
C TRP A 3 -4.67 17.33 -2.28
N LEU A 4 -5.70 17.62 -1.46
CA LEU A 4 -5.58 17.52 -0.01
C LEU A 4 -5.46 16.07 0.47
N ALA A 5 -6.21 15.15 -0.13
CA ALA A 5 -6.09 13.73 0.16
C ALA A 5 -4.71 13.18 -0.28
N LEU A 6 -4.21 13.61 -1.44
CA LEU A 6 -2.89 13.26 -1.95
C LEU A 6 -1.79 13.76 -1.01
N ALA A 7 -1.86 15.02 -0.57
CA ALA A 7 -0.89 15.60 0.36
C ALA A 7 -0.92 14.90 1.74
N ALA A 8 -2.11 14.60 2.26
CA ALA A 8 -2.25 13.86 3.52
C ALA A 8 -1.68 12.44 3.43
N MET A 9 -1.87 11.76 2.28
CA MET A 9 -1.27 10.45 2.04
C MET A 9 0.26 10.52 1.93
N ALA A 10 0.81 11.55 1.28
CA ALA A 10 2.26 11.77 1.20
C ALA A 10 2.85 12.01 2.59
N ALA A 11 2.15 12.76 3.44
CA ALA A 11 2.62 13.15 4.76
C ALA A 11 2.78 11.97 5.74
N ILE A 12 2.04 10.87 5.58
CA ILE A 12 2.20 9.67 6.40
C ILE A 12 3.24 8.67 5.85
N SER A 13 3.77 8.90 4.66
CA SER A 13 4.74 8.02 4.00
C SER A 13 6.03 7.80 4.81
N PRO A 14 6.64 8.83 5.46
CA PRO A 14 7.85 8.66 6.26
C PRO A 14 7.71 7.67 7.41
N LEU A 15 6.52 7.48 7.96
CA LEU A 15 6.26 6.51 9.02
C LEU A 15 6.58 5.08 8.60
N GLN A 16 6.30 4.69 7.36
CA GLN A 16 6.62 3.36 6.86
C GLN A 16 7.98 3.33 6.16
N TYR A 17 8.14 4.10 5.10
CA TYR A 17 9.30 4.01 4.21
C TYR A 17 10.53 4.70 4.79
N GLY A 18 10.35 5.82 5.48
CA GLY A 18 11.43 6.50 6.19
C GLY A 18 11.98 5.62 7.32
N TYR A 19 11.10 5.08 8.15
CA TYR A 19 11.52 4.18 9.24
C TYR A 19 12.17 2.90 8.72
N ALA A 20 11.55 2.25 7.72
CA ALA A 20 12.07 1.01 7.14
C ALA A 20 13.49 1.17 6.58
N ALA A 21 13.79 2.30 5.92
CA ALA A 21 15.09 2.53 5.30
C ALA A 21 16.16 3.05 6.28
N LEU A 22 15.78 3.93 7.20
CA LEU A 22 16.76 4.66 8.03
C LEU A 22 16.97 4.03 9.41
N LEU A 23 15.92 3.46 9.99
CA LEU A 23 15.89 3.03 11.40
C LEU A 23 15.74 1.52 11.60
N ALA A 24 15.16 0.77 10.64
CA ALA A 24 14.90 -0.66 10.77
C ALA A 24 16.16 -1.51 10.45
N LYS A 25 17.21 -1.38 11.24
CA LYS A 25 18.52 -2.02 11.01
C LYS A 25 18.79 -3.24 11.91
N GLU A 26 18.08 -3.33 13.03
CA GLU A 26 18.26 -4.37 14.05
C GLU A 26 16.94 -5.12 14.32
N ALA A 27 17.01 -6.31 14.88
CA ALA A 27 15.84 -7.14 15.19
C ALA A 27 14.76 -6.38 15.99
N ALA A 28 15.16 -5.56 16.98
CA ALA A 28 14.24 -4.78 17.77
C ALA A 28 13.49 -3.72 16.94
N SER A 29 14.19 -2.96 16.09
CA SER A 29 13.59 -1.94 15.22
C SER A 29 12.78 -2.55 14.08
N LEU A 30 13.19 -3.69 13.55
CA LEU A 30 12.40 -4.48 12.60
C LEU A 30 11.08 -4.94 13.23
N THR A 31 11.10 -5.39 14.50
CA THR A 31 9.87 -5.77 15.23
C THR A 31 8.93 -4.57 15.39
N LEU A 32 9.46 -3.39 15.73
CA LEU A 32 8.67 -2.16 15.81
C LEU A 32 8.00 -1.82 14.47
N LEU A 33 8.70 -2.02 13.35
CA LEU A 33 8.13 -1.83 12.00
C LEU A 33 6.98 -2.81 11.74
N ALA A 34 7.13 -4.09 12.09
CA ALA A 34 6.05 -5.08 11.93
C ALA A 34 4.81 -4.70 12.76
N VAL A 35 5.00 -4.28 14.01
CA VAL A 35 3.91 -3.80 14.87
C VAL A 35 3.27 -2.55 14.28
N TRP A 36 4.06 -1.62 13.77
CA TRP A 36 3.55 -0.43 13.09
C TRP A 36 2.65 -0.79 11.90
N ILE A 37 3.10 -1.71 11.03
CA ILE A 37 2.33 -2.16 9.87
C ILE A 37 1.01 -2.82 10.29
N ALA A 38 1.03 -3.62 11.37
CA ALA A 38 -0.18 -4.23 11.92
C ALA A 38 -1.15 -3.17 12.48
N CYS A 39 -0.64 -2.19 13.21
CA CYS A 39 -1.43 -1.07 13.73
C CYS A 39 -1.98 -0.18 12.60
N GLN A 40 -1.22 0.04 11.53
CA GLN A 40 -1.68 0.78 10.37
C GLN A 40 -2.83 0.04 9.65
N ALA A 41 -2.75 -1.28 9.52
CA ALA A 41 -3.85 -2.08 9.01
C ALA A 41 -5.08 -2.00 9.93
N ALA A 42 -4.88 -2.12 11.25
CA ALA A 42 -5.95 -2.01 12.25
C ALA A 42 -6.62 -0.63 12.26
N GLY A 43 -5.83 0.46 12.13
CA GLY A 43 -6.35 1.83 12.06
C GLY A 43 -7.13 2.11 10.76
N ALA A 44 -6.78 1.46 9.66
CA ALA A 44 -7.51 1.59 8.40
C ALA A 44 -8.88 0.90 8.42
N LEU A 45 -9.06 -0.18 9.18
CA LEU A 45 -10.31 -0.94 9.26
C LEU A 45 -11.53 -0.09 9.61
N PRO A 46 -11.56 0.66 10.74
CA PRO A 46 -12.71 1.48 11.09
C PRO A 46 -12.96 2.59 10.06
N ALA A 47 -11.92 3.20 9.49
CA ALA A 47 -12.08 4.22 8.49
C ALA A 47 -12.72 3.67 7.19
N LEU A 48 -12.22 2.57 6.66
CA LEU A 48 -12.75 1.91 5.46
C LEU A 48 -14.18 1.36 5.66
N HIS A 49 -14.52 0.97 6.90
CA HIS A 49 -15.82 0.35 7.20
C HIS A 49 -16.90 1.35 7.61
N LEU A 50 -16.56 2.35 8.42
CA LEU A 50 -17.54 3.19 9.12
C LEU A 50 -17.70 4.58 8.49
N VAL A 51 -16.69 5.11 7.79
CA VAL A 51 -16.76 6.46 7.20
C VAL A 51 -17.87 6.55 6.17
N ARG A 52 -17.92 5.62 5.22
CA ARG A 52 -18.96 5.59 4.18
C ARG A 52 -20.35 5.37 4.74
N ARG A 53 -20.48 4.72 5.89
CA ARG A 53 -21.76 4.51 6.60
C ARG A 53 -22.21 5.70 7.44
N GLY A 54 -21.42 6.78 7.47
CA GLY A 54 -21.69 7.96 8.28
C GLY A 54 -21.58 7.73 9.80
N ARG A 55 -21.05 6.56 10.23
CA ARG A 55 -20.89 6.23 11.66
C ARG A 55 -19.59 6.79 12.23
N LEU A 56 -18.62 7.13 11.40
CA LEU A 56 -17.37 7.75 11.77
C LEU A 56 -17.11 8.96 10.87
N GLY A 57 -16.96 10.14 11.47
CA GLY A 57 -16.76 11.37 10.72
C GLY A 57 -15.36 11.46 10.10
N VAL A 58 -15.29 11.88 8.84
CA VAL A 58 -14.00 12.11 8.13
C VAL A 58 -13.10 13.05 8.93
N ARG A 59 -13.67 14.15 9.45
CA ARG A 59 -12.94 15.14 10.27
C ARG A 59 -12.32 14.51 11.52
N ALA A 60 -13.08 13.68 12.24
CA ALA A 60 -12.60 13.01 13.45
C ALA A 60 -11.46 12.03 13.12
N CYS A 61 -11.61 11.23 12.06
CA CYS A 61 -10.55 10.33 11.59
C CYS A 61 -9.27 11.07 11.26
N LEU A 62 -9.36 12.17 10.48
CA LEU A 62 -8.19 12.92 10.04
C LEU A 62 -7.58 13.75 11.18
N ALA A 63 -8.37 14.30 12.09
CA ALA A 63 -7.86 15.02 13.26
C ALA A 63 -7.09 14.07 14.21
N ALA A 64 -7.66 12.91 14.51
CA ALA A 64 -6.97 11.87 15.27
C ALA A 64 -5.73 11.38 14.50
N GLY A 65 -5.86 11.14 13.19
CA GLY A 65 -4.76 10.75 12.33
C GLY A 65 -3.61 11.75 12.31
N ALA A 66 -3.89 13.06 12.29
CA ALA A 66 -2.89 14.13 12.36
C ALA A 66 -2.09 14.09 13.68
N ALA A 67 -2.78 14.01 14.80
CA ALA A 67 -2.16 13.96 16.12
C ALA A 67 -1.32 12.69 16.29
N LEU A 68 -1.90 11.52 15.99
CA LEU A 68 -1.25 10.23 16.18
C LEU A 68 -0.06 10.03 15.22
N SER A 69 -0.19 10.44 13.95
CA SER A 69 0.91 10.35 12.98
C SER A 69 2.04 11.32 13.31
N GLY A 70 1.70 12.54 13.73
CA GLY A 70 2.68 13.53 14.20
C GLY A 70 3.47 13.03 15.40
N LEU A 71 2.79 12.49 16.42
CA LEU A 71 3.43 11.87 17.58
C LEU A 71 4.30 10.67 17.20
N GLY A 72 3.83 9.84 16.23
CA GLY A 72 4.59 8.70 15.74
C GLY A 72 5.90 9.10 15.07
N LEU A 73 5.89 10.16 14.24
CA LEU A 73 7.08 10.71 13.60
C LEU A 73 8.03 11.36 14.63
N ALA A 74 7.48 12.08 15.61
CA ALA A 74 8.27 12.67 16.69
C ALA A 74 8.94 11.58 17.56
N ALA A 75 8.25 10.48 17.84
CA ALA A 75 8.82 9.34 18.55
C ALA A 75 9.92 8.63 17.75
N ALA A 76 9.81 8.59 16.41
CA ALA A 76 10.88 8.08 15.54
C ALA A 76 12.10 9.01 15.49
N ALA A 77 11.89 10.35 15.62
CA ALA A 77 12.97 11.32 15.68
C ALA A 77 13.82 11.20 16.96
N PHE A 78 13.19 10.84 18.08
CA PHE A 78 13.84 10.74 19.40
C PHE A 78 13.59 9.35 20.01
N PRO A 79 14.39 8.35 19.64
CA PRO A 79 14.23 6.99 20.20
C PRO A 79 14.64 6.99 21.69
N ALA A 80 13.68 7.25 22.56
CA ALA A 80 13.86 7.32 24.02
C ALA A 80 13.75 5.93 24.70
N GLY A 81 14.16 4.87 24.01
CA GLY A 81 14.08 3.49 24.48
C GLY A 81 12.90 2.72 23.86
N TRP A 82 13.02 1.40 23.88
CA TRP A 82 12.08 0.50 23.18
C TRP A 82 10.61 0.68 23.59
N PRO A 83 10.22 0.82 24.88
CA PRO A 83 8.80 0.97 25.23
C PRO A 83 8.17 2.26 24.71
N ILE A 84 8.90 3.37 24.74
CA ILE A 84 8.42 4.68 24.27
C ILE A 84 8.27 4.66 22.75
N THR A 85 9.23 4.08 22.05
CA THR A 85 9.17 3.93 20.59
C THR A 85 8.07 2.96 20.16
N LEU A 86 7.82 1.89 20.93
CA LEU A 86 6.70 0.99 20.70
C LEU A 86 5.36 1.74 20.79
N ILE A 87 5.14 2.49 21.87
CA ILE A 87 3.87 3.21 22.05
C ILE A 87 3.76 4.34 21.02
N GLY A 88 4.76 5.22 20.95
CA GLY A 88 4.70 6.43 20.12
C GLY A 88 4.72 6.12 18.63
N TYR A 89 5.78 5.45 18.17
CA TYR A 89 5.94 5.16 16.75
C TYR A 89 5.02 4.02 16.28
N ALA A 90 5.13 2.84 16.91
CA ALA A 90 4.50 1.65 16.35
C ALA A 90 2.99 1.63 16.59
N LEU A 91 2.50 1.87 17.80
CA LEU A 91 1.07 1.83 18.10
C LEU A 91 0.38 3.11 17.62
N LEU A 92 0.74 4.27 18.16
CA LEU A 92 0.04 5.53 17.84
C LEU A 92 0.28 5.95 16.40
N GLY A 93 1.55 5.97 15.94
CA GLY A 93 1.90 6.30 14.56
C GLY A 93 1.24 5.38 13.53
N GLY A 94 1.19 4.06 13.82
CA GLY A 94 0.54 3.08 12.96
C GLY A 94 -0.97 3.30 12.88
N LEU A 95 -1.65 3.41 14.02
CA LEU A 95 -3.10 3.68 14.06
C LEU A 95 -3.45 4.98 13.35
N GLY A 96 -2.67 6.06 13.60
CA GLY A 96 -2.85 7.36 12.95
C GLY A 96 -2.74 7.29 11.43
N ALA A 97 -1.68 6.66 10.93
CA ALA A 97 -1.48 6.47 9.50
C ALA A 97 -2.61 5.63 8.86
N GLY A 98 -3.11 4.63 9.57
CA GLY A 98 -4.24 3.82 9.13
C GLY A 98 -5.53 4.63 8.98
N LEU A 99 -5.86 5.46 9.97
CA LEU A 99 -7.02 6.36 9.92
C LEU A 99 -6.95 7.32 8.74
N VAL A 100 -5.79 7.95 8.51
CA VAL A 100 -5.56 8.86 7.37
C VAL A 100 -5.73 8.11 6.05
N TYR A 101 -5.09 6.95 5.92
CA TYR A 101 -5.16 6.13 4.70
C TYR A 101 -6.59 5.76 4.34
N GLY A 102 -7.34 5.20 5.30
CA GLY A 102 -8.72 4.77 5.08
C GLY A 102 -9.65 5.94 4.77
N ALA A 103 -9.58 7.04 5.54
CA ALA A 103 -10.43 8.20 5.35
C ALA A 103 -10.19 8.88 3.98
N CYS A 104 -8.92 9.08 3.58
CA CYS A 104 -8.59 9.67 2.28
C CYS A 104 -9.04 8.78 1.12
N ALA A 105 -8.85 7.46 1.22
CA ALA A 105 -9.28 6.51 0.19
C ALA A 105 -10.81 6.54 -0.01
N GLU A 106 -11.60 6.53 1.08
CA GLU A 106 -13.06 6.58 1.02
C GLU A 106 -13.58 7.91 0.47
N VAL A 107 -13.01 9.03 0.91
CA VAL A 107 -13.40 10.36 0.43
C VAL A 107 -13.16 10.48 -1.08
N VAL A 108 -11.97 10.09 -1.56
CA VAL A 108 -11.66 10.19 -2.99
C VAL A 108 -12.50 9.22 -3.82
N ALA A 109 -12.72 7.99 -3.35
CA ALA A 109 -13.59 7.04 -4.03
C ALA A 109 -15.04 7.54 -4.13
N ALA A 110 -15.52 8.31 -3.15
CA ALA A 110 -16.87 8.87 -3.15
C ALA A 110 -17.01 10.11 -4.05
N TRP A 111 -15.98 10.96 -4.16
CA TRP A 111 -16.01 12.16 -5.00
C TRP A 111 -15.79 11.88 -6.49
N TYR A 112 -15.20 10.73 -6.85
CA TYR A 112 -14.89 10.33 -8.22
C TYR A 112 -15.51 8.96 -8.57
N PRO A 113 -16.85 8.84 -8.51
CA PRO A 113 -17.54 7.57 -8.74
C PRO A 113 -17.36 7.02 -10.15
N GLU A 114 -17.05 7.89 -11.13
CA GLU A 114 -16.79 7.53 -12.53
C GLU A 114 -15.44 6.81 -12.73
N ARG A 115 -14.42 7.15 -11.92
CA ARG A 115 -13.06 6.56 -12.00
C ARG A 115 -12.44 6.36 -10.61
N PRO A 116 -13.12 5.68 -9.70
CA PRO A 116 -12.67 5.60 -8.31
C PRO A 116 -11.32 4.88 -8.19
N ALA A 117 -11.12 3.81 -8.95
CA ALA A 117 -9.90 3.00 -8.88
C ALA A 117 -8.65 3.80 -9.30
N GLY A 118 -8.70 4.52 -10.43
CA GLY A 118 -7.59 5.34 -10.91
C GLY A 118 -7.25 6.48 -9.96
N ARG A 119 -8.27 7.17 -9.41
CA ARG A 119 -8.08 8.28 -8.46
C ARG A 119 -7.53 7.81 -7.11
N VAL A 120 -8.05 6.70 -6.58
CA VAL A 120 -7.52 6.09 -5.36
C VAL A 120 -6.10 5.56 -5.59
N GLY A 121 -5.81 4.99 -6.76
CA GLY A 121 -4.46 4.58 -7.14
C GLY A 121 -3.46 5.75 -7.07
N LEU A 122 -3.83 6.93 -7.57
CA LEU A 122 -2.99 8.13 -7.53
C LEU A 122 -2.70 8.60 -6.09
N ILE A 123 -3.73 8.74 -5.24
CA ILE A 123 -3.51 9.21 -3.85
C ILE A 123 -2.76 8.17 -3.02
N THR A 124 -3.04 6.88 -3.21
CA THR A 124 -2.27 5.83 -2.52
C THR A 124 -0.84 5.72 -3.05
N GLY A 125 -0.58 6.16 -4.29
CA GLY A 125 0.77 6.35 -4.82
C GLY A 125 1.57 7.37 -4.01
N ALA A 126 0.93 8.45 -3.55
CA ALA A 126 1.58 9.45 -2.70
C ALA A 126 2.10 8.87 -1.38
N PHE A 127 1.45 7.84 -0.84
CA PHE A 127 1.98 7.06 0.28
C PHE A 127 3.30 6.34 -0.08
N GLY A 128 3.57 6.03 -1.34
CA GLY A 128 4.87 5.50 -1.78
C GLY A 128 5.92 6.62 -1.84
N TYR A 129 5.77 7.54 -2.78
CA TYR A 129 6.81 8.54 -3.09
C TYR A 129 6.94 9.68 -2.08
N GLY A 130 5.99 9.86 -1.16
CA GLY A 130 6.04 10.95 -0.17
C GLY A 130 7.23 10.91 0.79
N ALA A 131 7.86 9.74 0.99
CA ALA A 131 9.06 9.62 1.80
C ALA A 131 10.36 9.97 1.05
N ALA A 132 10.34 10.04 -0.30
CA ALA A 132 11.57 10.22 -1.08
C ALA A 132 12.42 11.45 -0.68
N PRO A 133 11.84 12.64 -0.42
CA PRO A 133 12.63 13.79 0.04
C PRO A 133 13.33 13.54 1.38
N LEU A 134 12.64 12.92 2.34
CA LEU A 134 13.21 12.58 3.64
C LEU A 134 14.34 11.56 3.50
N LEU A 135 14.16 10.54 2.65
CA LEU A 135 15.15 9.50 2.41
C LEU A 135 16.42 10.06 1.77
N LEU A 136 16.29 10.99 0.83
CA LEU A 136 17.44 11.68 0.24
C LEU A 136 18.16 12.56 1.27
N TRP A 137 17.43 13.36 2.02
CA TRP A 137 18.04 14.24 3.02
C TRP A 137 18.76 13.46 4.13
N ALA A 138 18.01 12.61 4.88
CA ALA A 138 18.59 11.87 6.00
C ALA A 138 19.51 10.72 5.58
N GLY A 139 19.36 10.22 4.36
CA GLY A 139 20.23 9.18 3.82
C GLY A 139 21.60 9.72 3.41
N ILE A 140 21.66 10.92 2.84
CA ILE A 140 22.91 11.60 2.47
C ILE A 140 23.60 12.16 3.71
N ASP A 141 22.84 12.74 4.62
CA ASP A 141 23.32 13.24 5.91
C ASP A 141 22.65 12.48 7.08
N PRO A 142 23.26 11.40 7.57
CA PRO A 142 22.70 10.63 8.68
C PRO A 142 22.55 11.44 9.99
N SER A 143 23.32 12.50 10.18
CA SER A 143 23.22 13.38 11.35
C SER A 143 21.90 14.17 11.36
N ALA A 144 21.32 14.40 10.18
CA ALA A 144 20.05 15.09 10.00
C ALA A 144 18.83 14.19 10.22
N THR A 145 18.99 12.89 10.52
CA THR A 145 17.85 11.93 10.61
C THR A 145 16.79 12.42 11.61
N SER A 146 17.16 12.82 12.82
CA SER A 146 16.23 13.33 13.83
C SER A 146 15.52 14.61 13.36
N ALA A 147 16.24 15.54 12.76
CA ALA A 147 15.66 16.77 12.22
C ALA A 147 14.68 16.47 11.06
N ALA A 148 15.03 15.55 10.17
CA ALA A 148 14.18 15.15 9.06
C ALA A 148 12.85 14.52 9.52
N PHE A 149 12.88 13.65 10.54
CA PHE A 149 11.66 13.09 11.13
C PHE A 149 10.84 14.15 11.89
N LEU A 150 11.47 15.13 12.56
CA LEU A 150 10.75 16.24 13.19
C LEU A 150 10.05 17.13 12.18
N VAL A 151 10.75 17.51 11.10
CA VAL A 151 10.14 18.27 10.01
C VAL A 151 8.97 17.49 9.42
N ALA A 152 9.14 16.19 9.19
CA ALA A 152 8.05 15.33 8.73
C ALA A 152 6.88 15.29 9.73
N ALA A 153 7.14 15.30 11.05
CA ALA A 153 6.10 15.32 12.08
C ALA A 153 5.25 16.60 12.02
N VAL A 154 5.92 17.76 11.93
CA VAL A 154 5.25 19.07 11.81
C VAL A 154 4.45 19.16 10.53
N LEU A 155 5.05 18.75 9.40
CA LEU A 155 4.37 18.73 8.10
C LEU A 155 3.15 17.78 8.11
N ALA A 156 3.29 16.58 8.68
CA ALA A 156 2.19 15.62 8.76
C ALA A 156 1.05 16.16 9.62
N ALA A 157 1.34 16.69 10.82
CA ALA A 157 0.34 17.27 11.69
C ALA A 157 -0.37 18.45 11.01
N GLY A 158 0.36 19.35 10.35
CA GLY A 158 -0.18 20.52 9.67
C GLY A 158 -1.03 20.15 8.44
N VAL A 159 -0.47 19.37 7.52
CA VAL A 159 -1.14 18.99 6.27
C VAL A 159 -2.40 18.13 6.53
N ILE A 160 -2.29 17.13 7.41
CA ILE A 160 -3.43 16.29 7.75
C ILE A 160 -4.45 17.10 8.58
N GLY A 161 -4.02 18.02 9.43
CA GLY A 161 -4.87 18.96 10.17
C GLY A 161 -5.66 19.89 9.23
N ILE A 162 -5.04 20.40 8.17
CA ILE A 162 -5.73 21.16 7.10
C ILE A 162 -6.72 20.24 6.36
N ALA A 163 -6.29 19.03 6.02
CA ALA A 163 -7.16 18.05 5.39
C ALA A 163 -8.40 17.71 6.25
N ALA A 164 -8.24 17.61 7.57
CA ALA A 164 -9.33 17.37 8.51
C ALA A 164 -10.40 18.49 8.52
N ARG A 165 -10.01 19.72 8.19
CA ARG A 165 -10.94 20.86 8.11
C ARG A 165 -11.74 20.88 6.81
N HIS A 166 -11.14 20.42 5.71
CA HIS A 166 -11.67 20.61 4.35
C HIS A 166 -12.19 19.34 3.69
N LEU A 167 -11.63 18.16 4.02
CA LEU A 167 -12.08 16.90 3.43
C LEU A 167 -13.44 16.48 4.04
N ARG A 168 -14.37 16.17 3.15
CA ARG A 168 -15.72 15.70 3.48
C ARG A 168 -16.23 14.75 2.41
N LEU A 169 -17.18 13.92 2.75
CA LEU A 169 -17.91 13.11 1.78
C LEU A 169 -18.79 14.01 0.91
N PRO A 170 -19.04 13.63 -0.35
CA PRO A 170 -20.01 14.32 -1.19
C PRO A 170 -21.44 14.14 -0.65
N PRO A 171 -22.41 14.97 -1.10
CA PRO A 171 -23.82 14.78 -0.83
C PRO A 171 -24.30 13.39 -1.30
N ALA A 172 -25.43 12.93 -0.73
CA ALA A 172 -26.06 11.70 -1.19
C ALA A 172 -26.39 11.79 -2.69
N LEU A 173 -26.20 10.69 -3.43
CA LEU A 173 -26.43 10.61 -4.87
C LEU A 173 -25.53 11.54 -5.71
N TRP A 174 -24.36 11.92 -5.18
CA TRP A 174 -23.40 12.74 -5.91
C TRP A 174 -22.94 12.04 -7.19
N TRP A 175 -22.95 12.81 -8.29
CA TRP A 175 -22.36 12.44 -9.56
C TRP A 175 -21.73 13.69 -10.22
N PRO A 176 -20.54 13.57 -10.89
CA PRO A 176 -19.95 14.70 -11.61
C PRO A 176 -20.87 15.21 -12.71
N GLY A 177 -21.08 16.55 -12.77
CA GLY A 177 -22.01 17.15 -13.71
C GLY A 177 -21.56 17.12 -15.18
N ASP A 178 -20.27 16.87 -15.40
CA ASP A 178 -19.61 16.76 -16.72
C ASP A 178 -19.64 15.34 -17.31
N VAL A 179 -20.13 14.35 -16.55
CA VAL A 179 -20.20 12.93 -16.97
C VAL A 179 -21.66 12.46 -16.98
N ASP A 180 -22.18 12.13 -18.16
CA ASP A 180 -23.51 11.51 -18.24
C ASP A 180 -23.49 10.09 -17.66
N PRO A 181 -24.31 9.81 -16.59
CA PRO A 181 -24.31 8.49 -15.95
C PRO A 181 -24.71 7.34 -16.90
N ARG A 182 -25.58 7.60 -17.88
CA ARG A 182 -26.06 6.57 -18.80
C ARG A 182 -24.98 6.18 -19.80
N SER A 183 -24.34 7.16 -20.45
CA SER A 183 -23.23 6.90 -21.38
C SER A 183 -22.07 6.22 -20.65
N HIS A 184 -21.73 6.67 -19.43
CA HIS A 184 -20.70 6.04 -18.63
C HIS A 184 -21.02 4.57 -18.30
N ALA A 185 -22.27 4.26 -17.94
CA ALA A 185 -22.68 2.88 -17.65
C ALA A 185 -22.61 1.97 -18.90
N LEU A 186 -23.00 2.50 -20.06
CA LEU A 186 -22.92 1.78 -21.33
C LEU A 186 -21.47 1.52 -21.75
N ASP A 187 -20.60 2.50 -21.63
CA ASP A 187 -19.18 2.36 -21.94
C ASP A 187 -18.49 1.39 -20.97
N ALA A 188 -18.80 1.49 -19.68
CA ALA A 188 -18.31 0.53 -18.69
C ALA A 188 -18.76 -0.91 -18.97
N ALA A 189 -19.98 -1.09 -19.48
CA ALA A 189 -20.49 -2.41 -19.85
C ALA A 189 -19.78 -2.96 -21.12
N ARG A 190 -19.54 -2.08 -22.12
CA ARG A 190 -18.82 -2.43 -23.37
C ARG A 190 -17.35 -2.77 -23.14
N LEU A 191 -16.68 -2.04 -22.24
CA LEU A 191 -15.26 -2.23 -21.93
C LEU A 191 -15.01 -3.31 -20.88
N ARG A 192 -16.05 -3.96 -20.39
CA ARG A 192 -15.92 -4.97 -19.34
C ARG A 192 -15.21 -6.22 -19.87
N THR A 193 -14.07 -6.51 -19.29
CA THR A 193 -13.28 -7.71 -19.60
C THR A 193 -13.63 -8.92 -18.73
N THR A 194 -14.39 -8.71 -17.65
CA THR A 194 -14.79 -9.76 -16.69
C THR A 194 -16.30 -9.75 -16.50
N PRO A 195 -16.96 -10.92 -16.38
CA PRO A 195 -18.40 -11.02 -16.11
C PRO A 195 -18.79 -10.24 -14.83
N GLU A 196 -20.05 -9.82 -14.76
CA GLU A 196 -20.59 -9.25 -13.53
C GLU A 196 -20.49 -10.25 -12.37
N PRO A 197 -20.31 -9.75 -11.12
CA PRO A 197 -20.37 -10.63 -9.97
C PRO A 197 -21.74 -11.32 -9.92
N ALA A 198 -21.76 -12.61 -9.61
CA ALA A 198 -22.99 -13.41 -9.58
C ALA A 198 -24.06 -12.82 -8.65
N ARG A 199 -23.63 -12.02 -7.66
CA ARG A 199 -24.50 -11.29 -6.72
C ARG A 199 -23.68 -10.24 -5.95
N GLN A 200 -24.39 -9.31 -5.27
CA GLN A 200 -23.80 -8.44 -4.27
C GLN A 200 -23.55 -9.22 -2.97
N PHE A 201 -22.30 -9.52 -2.68
CA PHE A 201 -21.93 -10.34 -1.52
C PHE A 201 -22.00 -9.57 -0.21
N ARG A 202 -22.56 -10.20 0.83
CA ARG A 202 -22.38 -9.78 2.22
C ARG A 202 -21.04 -10.28 2.75
N LEU A 203 -20.46 -9.61 3.76
CA LEU A 203 -19.17 -10.00 4.33
C LEU A 203 -19.15 -11.48 4.77
N ALA A 204 -20.19 -11.95 5.47
CA ALA A 204 -20.28 -13.35 5.90
C ALA A 204 -20.30 -14.35 4.73
N GLN A 205 -20.84 -13.95 3.57
CA GLN A 205 -20.83 -14.78 2.37
C GLN A 205 -19.45 -14.77 1.69
N ALA A 206 -18.80 -13.59 1.63
CA ALA A 206 -17.44 -13.45 1.09
C ALA A 206 -16.43 -14.29 1.87
N LEU A 207 -16.52 -14.30 3.22
CA LEU A 207 -15.67 -15.09 4.11
C LEU A 207 -15.75 -16.61 3.85
N ARG A 208 -16.87 -17.09 3.30
CA ARG A 208 -17.05 -18.52 2.96
C ARG A 208 -16.49 -18.89 1.59
N THR A 209 -15.99 -17.93 0.82
CA THR A 209 -15.40 -18.19 -0.50
C THR A 209 -13.91 -18.49 -0.40
N ARG A 210 -13.39 -19.29 -1.33
CA ARG A 210 -11.95 -19.55 -1.45
C ARG A 210 -11.18 -18.36 -2.05
N THR A 211 -11.87 -17.45 -2.73
CA THR A 211 -11.28 -16.31 -3.42
C THR A 211 -10.82 -15.23 -2.44
N LEU A 212 -11.56 -15.01 -1.33
CA LEU A 212 -11.19 -14.00 -0.35
C LEU A 212 -9.84 -14.30 0.33
N PRO A 213 -9.61 -15.49 0.93
CA PRO A 213 -8.31 -15.83 1.51
C PRO A 213 -7.19 -15.86 0.45
N ALA A 214 -7.48 -16.22 -0.80
CA ALA A 214 -6.49 -16.15 -1.87
C ALA A 214 -6.02 -14.70 -2.12
N LEU A 215 -6.94 -13.73 -2.18
CA LEU A 215 -6.59 -12.31 -2.29
C LEU A 215 -5.80 -11.82 -1.07
N ALA A 216 -6.18 -12.25 0.13
CA ALA A 216 -5.44 -11.93 1.36
C ALA A 216 -4.01 -12.50 1.35
N LEU A 217 -3.86 -13.74 0.88
CA LEU A 217 -2.54 -14.37 0.74
C LEU A 217 -1.66 -13.65 -0.30
N ILE A 218 -2.22 -13.29 -1.46
CA ILE A 218 -1.52 -12.50 -2.48
C ILE A 218 -1.03 -11.18 -1.87
N LEU A 219 -1.89 -10.48 -1.13
CA LEU A 219 -1.53 -9.23 -0.46
C LEU A 219 -0.43 -9.45 0.59
N THR A 220 -0.51 -10.52 1.38
CA THR A 220 0.50 -10.87 2.39
C THR A 220 1.86 -11.07 1.73
N CYS A 221 1.93 -11.92 0.71
CA CYS A 221 3.18 -12.25 0.03
C CYS A 221 3.79 -11.01 -0.66
N ALA A 222 3.02 -10.33 -1.50
CA ALA A 222 3.49 -9.15 -2.22
C ALA A 222 3.85 -7.99 -1.26
N GLY A 223 3.06 -7.81 -0.20
CA GLY A 223 3.31 -6.80 0.83
C GLY A 223 4.57 -7.06 1.64
N ALA A 224 4.86 -8.32 1.96
CA ALA A 224 6.10 -8.71 2.63
C ALA A 224 7.33 -8.36 1.77
N VAL A 225 7.30 -8.74 0.51
CA VAL A 225 8.39 -8.44 -0.44
C VAL A 225 8.56 -6.93 -0.62
N SER A 226 7.47 -6.19 -0.81
CA SER A 226 7.53 -4.74 -1.02
C SER A 226 8.14 -3.95 0.15
N VAL A 227 7.90 -4.34 1.38
CA VAL A 227 8.52 -3.71 2.56
C VAL A 227 9.97 -4.16 2.70
N PHE A 228 10.25 -5.44 2.47
CA PHE A 228 11.60 -6.00 2.47
C PHE A 228 12.50 -5.31 1.45
N ASP A 229 12.01 -4.97 0.25
CA ASP A 229 12.76 -4.25 -0.77
C ASP A 229 13.37 -2.93 -0.26
N VAL A 230 12.58 -2.18 0.51
CA VAL A 230 13.05 -0.91 1.06
C VAL A 230 14.21 -1.12 2.04
N ILE A 231 14.12 -2.16 2.88
CA ILE A 231 15.13 -2.50 3.88
C ILE A 231 16.43 -2.96 3.18
N VAL A 232 16.31 -3.89 2.22
CA VAL A 232 17.49 -4.48 1.57
C VAL A 232 18.19 -3.49 0.65
N VAL A 233 17.44 -2.65 -0.09
CA VAL A 233 18.04 -1.61 -0.94
C VAL A 233 18.68 -0.51 -0.09
N ALA A 234 18.10 -0.15 1.06
CA ALA A 234 18.73 0.77 2.00
C ALA A 234 20.06 0.21 2.55
N GLY A 235 20.14 -1.10 2.76
CA GLY A 235 21.36 -1.81 3.16
C GLY A 235 22.52 -1.69 2.16
N THR A 236 22.25 -1.36 0.89
CA THR A 236 23.30 -1.10 -0.12
C THR A 236 24.00 0.26 0.05
N GLY A 237 23.45 1.17 0.86
CA GLY A 237 23.94 2.54 1.04
C GLY A 237 23.61 3.48 -0.13
N SER A 238 22.94 3.03 -1.19
CA SER A 238 22.55 3.86 -2.33
C SER A 238 21.20 4.56 -2.06
N TRP A 239 21.24 5.73 -1.45
CA TRP A 239 20.03 6.48 -1.09
C TRP A 239 19.22 6.96 -2.30
N SER A 240 19.87 7.23 -3.42
CA SER A 240 19.19 7.48 -4.69
C SER A 240 18.41 6.26 -5.17
N ALA A 241 18.95 5.04 -5.02
CA ALA A 241 18.25 3.81 -5.37
C ALA A 241 17.02 3.59 -4.46
N VAL A 242 17.14 3.86 -3.15
CA VAL A 242 16.00 3.79 -2.21
C VAL A 242 14.91 4.80 -2.58
N ALA A 243 15.30 6.06 -2.87
CA ALA A 243 14.36 7.11 -3.25
C ALA A 243 13.62 6.76 -4.56
N VAL A 244 14.34 6.23 -5.56
CA VAL A 244 13.74 5.76 -6.82
C VAL A 244 12.83 4.56 -6.59
N LEU A 245 13.24 3.60 -5.76
CA LEU A 245 12.41 2.44 -5.41
C LEU A 245 11.04 2.88 -4.86
N VAL A 246 11.03 3.78 -3.86
CA VAL A 246 9.76 4.23 -3.24
C VAL A 246 8.97 5.14 -4.19
N ALA A 247 9.64 5.95 -5.02
CA ALA A 247 8.97 6.75 -6.03
C ALA A 247 8.26 5.86 -7.07
N LEU A 248 8.94 4.82 -7.56
CA LEU A 248 8.37 3.84 -8.49
C LEU A 248 7.28 2.98 -7.83
N ASN A 249 7.39 2.66 -6.54
CA ASN A 249 6.33 1.99 -5.78
C ASN A 249 5.03 2.83 -5.81
N GLY A 250 5.13 4.13 -5.67
CA GLY A 250 3.99 5.04 -5.79
C GLY A 250 3.49 5.18 -7.23
N ALA A 251 4.38 5.42 -8.20
CA ALA A 251 4.03 5.61 -9.60
C ALA A 251 3.44 4.32 -10.22
N GLY A 252 3.97 3.16 -9.85
CA GLY A 252 3.48 1.85 -10.30
C GLY A 252 2.00 1.64 -10.00
N ARG A 253 1.48 2.17 -8.90
CA ARG A 253 0.05 2.10 -8.56
C ARG A 253 -0.83 2.76 -9.61
N SER A 254 -0.45 3.94 -10.05
CA SER A 254 -1.19 4.71 -11.05
C SER A 254 -1.12 4.08 -12.43
N VAL A 255 0.06 3.64 -12.82
CA VAL A 255 0.30 2.96 -14.12
C VAL A 255 -0.50 1.66 -14.17
N ALA A 256 -0.37 0.81 -13.17
CA ALA A 256 -1.06 -0.47 -13.13
C ALA A 256 -2.59 -0.32 -13.13
N MET A 257 -3.13 0.68 -12.44
CA MET A 257 -4.57 0.93 -12.47
C MET A 257 -5.07 1.30 -13.86
N ARG A 258 -4.35 2.15 -14.60
CA ARG A 258 -4.68 2.49 -16.00
C ARG A 258 -4.55 1.28 -16.92
N CYS A 259 -3.45 0.54 -16.83
CA CYS A 259 -3.27 -0.69 -17.61
C CYS A 259 -4.38 -1.72 -17.31
N SER A 260 -4.86 -1.79 -16.07
CA SER A 260 -5.89 -2.76 -15.68
C SER A 260 -7.26 -2.47 -16.28
N GLU A 261 -7.54 -1.24 -16.70
CA GLU A 261 -8.75 -0.87 -17.42
C GLU A 261 -8.76 -1.45 -18.85
N VAL A 262 -7.57 -1.65 -19.45
CA VAL A 262 -7.41 -2.15 -20.82
C VAL A 262 -7.18 -3.67 -20.84
N PHE A 263 -6.24 -4.16 -20.03
CA PHE A 263 -5.78 -5.56 -20.07
C PHE A 263 -6.48 -6.45 -19.04
N GLY A 264 -7.37 -5.88 -18.22
CA GLY A 264 -8.04 -6.59 -17.13
C GLY A 264 -7.18 -6.71 -15.86
N ARG A 265 -7.84 -6.64 -14.70
CA ARG A 265 -7.19 -6.53 -13.39
C ARG A 265 -6.34 -7.74 -13.01
N ARG A 266 -6.79 -8.95 -13.37
CA ARG A 266 -6.07 -10.20 -13.06
C ARG A 266 -4.75 -10.30 -13.82
N HIS A 267 -4.76 -9.99 -15.13
CA HIS A 267 -3.55 -10.05 -15.94
C HIS A 267 -2.53 -9.01 -15.51
N VAL A 268 -2.99 -7.78 -15.23
CA VAL A 268 -2.09 -6.73 -14.73
C VAL A 268 -1.56 -7.04 -13.34
N LEU A 269 -2.38 -7.64 -12.44
CA LEU A 269 -1.88 -8.09 -11.14
C LEU A 269 -0.82 -9.19 -11.30
N ALA A 270 -1.02 -10.16 -12.19
CA ALA A 270 -0.01 -11.18 -12.48
C ALA A 270 1.27 -10.55 -13.03
N ALA A 271 1.17 -9.61 -13.98
CA ALA A 271 2.32 -8.91 -14.55
C ALA A 271 3.10 -8.11 -13.50
N VAL A 272 2.41 -7.40 -12.61
CA VAL A 272 2.98 -6.64 -11.50
C VAL A 272 3.75 -7.54 -10.53
N LEU A 273 3.16 -8.68 -10.16
CA LEU A 273 3.80 -9.67 -9.28
C LEU A 273 5.00 -10.36 -9.96
N THR A 274 4.92 -10.59 -11.27
CA THR A 274 6.05 -11.10 -12.06
C THR A 274 7.19 -10.08 -12.12
N ALA A 275 6.87 -8.80 -12.31
CA ALA A 275 7.86 -7.72 -12.25
C ALA A 275 8.52 -7.67 -10.87
N LEU A 276 7.74 -7.77 -9.79
CA LEU A 276 8.26 -7.82 -8.43
C LEU A 276 9.23 -9.00 -8.24
N ALA A 277 8.85 -10.21 -8.71
CA ALA A 277 9.70 -11.39 -8.63
C ALA A 277 11.00 -11.23 -9.45
N ALA A 278 10.91 -10.68 -10.66
CA ALA A 278 12.08 -10.39 -11.49
C ALA A 278 13.02 -9.38 -10.81
N GLY A 279 12.46 -8.35 -10.16
CA GLY A 279 13.21 -7.40 -9.35
C GLY A 279 14.04 -8.08 -8.26
N GLN A 280 13.46 -9.06 -7.56
CA GLN A 280 14.17 -9.82 -6.52
C GLN A 280 15.32 -10.65 -7.09
N LEU A 281 15.13 -11.30 -8.24
CA LEU A 281 16.19 -12.07 -8.90
C LEU A 281 17.34 -11.17 -9.35
N LEU A 282 17.04 -9.98 -9.90
CA LEU A 282 18.03 -9.00 -10.28
C LEU A 282 18.80 -8.45 -9.07
N LEU A 283 18.11 -8.18 -7.95
CA LEU A 283 18.76 -7.76 -6.71
C LEU A 283 19.63 -8.89 -6.13
N ALA A 284 19.17 -10.14 -6.18
CA ALA A 284 19.96 -11.30 -5.73
C ALA A 284 21.23 -11.46 -6.54
N THR A 285 21.14 -11.29 -7.86
CA THR A 285 22.32 -11.33 -8.75
C THR A 285 23.24 -10.14 -8.52
N ALA A 286 22.69 -8.95 -8.23
CA ALA A 286 23.49 -7.77 -7.91
C ALA A 286 24.35 -7.95 -6.65
N VAL A 287 23.77 -8.58 -5.61
CA VAL A 287 24.47 -8.86 -4.33
C VAL A 287 25.62 -9.88 -4.51
N THR A 288 25.51 -10.79 -5.46
CA THR A 288 26.51 -11.85 -5.71
C THR A 288 27.46 -11.55 -6.85
N ALA A 289 27.19 -10.52 -7.67
CA ALA A 289 27.99 -10.21 -8.85
C ALA A 289 29.33 -9.56 -8.50
N ALA A 290 30.41 -10.06 -9.08
CA ALA A 290 31.73 -9.45 -8.98
C ALA A 290 31.88 -8.20 -9.88
N THR A 291 31.13 -8.16 -11.00
CA THR A 291 31.13 -7.04 -11.97
C THR A 291 29.69 -6.77 -12.40
N GLY A 292 29.39 -5.52 -12.80
CA GLY A 292 28.05 -5.15 -13.26
C GLY A 292 26.99 -5.00 -12.15
N ALA A 293 27.38 -5.14 -10.88
CA ALA A 293 26.46 -5.04 -9.73
C ALA A 293 25.59 -3.77 -9.76
N GLY A 294 26.15 -2.64 -10.18
CA GLY A 294 25.41 -1.38 -10.27
C GLY A 294 24.25 -1.40 -11.27
N VAL A 295 24.46 -1.96 -12.46
CA VAL A 295 23.41 -2.08 -13.48
C VAL A 295 22.29 -3.02 -13.01
N LEU A 296 22.67 -4.15 -12.40
CA LEU A 296 21.72 -5.12 -11.85
C LEU A 296 20.92 -4.54 -10.68
N LEU A 297 21.57 -3.76 -9.81
CA LEU A 297 20.89 -3.03 -8.73
C LEU A 297 19.82 -2.08 -9.28
N TRP A 298 20.16 -1.25 -10.26
CA TRP A 298 19.20 -0.29 -10.81
C TRP A 298 18.06 -0.97 -11.57
N ALA A 299 18.37 -2.02 -12.35
CA ALA A 299 17.32 -2.82 -12.99
C ALA A 299 16.40 -3.47 -11.94
N GLY A 300 16.97 -4.07 -10.90
CA GLY A 300 16.24 -4.66 -9.79
C GLY A 300 15.33 -3.64 -9.10
N VAL A 301 15.85 -2.44 -8.80
CA VAL A 301 15.12 -1.33 -8.21
C VAL A 301 13.94 -0.89 -9.08
N VAL A 302 14.10 -0.83 -10.41
CA VAL A 302 13.01 -0.46 -11.32
C VAL A 302 11.90 -1.51 -11.30
N PHE A 303 12.23 -2.78 -11.46
CA PHE A 303 11.24 -3.86 -11.46
C PHE A 303 10.57 -4.05 -10.10
N ALA A 304 11.34 -4.06 -9.01
CA ALA A 304 10.82 -4.15 -7.64
C ALA A 304 9.96 -2.94 -7.27
N GLY A 305 10.40 -1.73 -7.64
CA GLY A 305 9.66 -0.50 -7.38
C GLY A 305 8.31 -0.48 -8.11
N LEU A 306 8.27 -0.72 -9.41
CA LEU A 306 7.03 -0.75 -10.19
C LEU A 306 6.08 -1.86 -9.72
N GLY A 307 6.62 -3.03 -9.37
CA GLY A 307 5.85 -4.17 -8.86
C GLY A 307 5.38 -4.00 -7.42
N GLY A 308 6.20 -3.37 -6.56
CA GLY A 308 6.06 -3.39 -5.11
C GLY A 308 4.89 -2.60 -4.53
N GLY A 309 4.26 -1.70 -5.29
CA GLY A 309 3.13 -0.92 -4.79
C GLY A 309 1.80 -1.18 -5.49
N ALA A 310 1.86 -1.60 -6.73
CA ALA A 310 0.74 -1.65 -7.65
C ALA A 310 -0.35 -2.67 -7.27
N PHE A 311 -0.01 -3.73 -6.56
CA PHE A 311 -0.96 -4.77 -6.14
C PHE A 311 -2.01 -4.26 -5.14
N TYR A 312 -1.73 -3.24 -4.30
CA TYR A 312 -2.69 -2.71 -3.34
C TYR A 312 -3.98 -2.20 -3.99
N PRO A 313 -3.96 -1.22 -4.91
CA PRO A 313 -5.17 -0.73 -5.56
C PRO A 313 -5.79 -1.78 -6.51
N LEU A 314 -4.98 -2.65 -7.12
CA LEU A 314 -5.50 -3.74 -7.96
C LEU A 314 -6.33 -4.74 -7.16
N ILE A 315 -5.88 -5.15 -5.97
CA ILE A 315 -6.64 -6.05 -5.08
C ILE A 315 -7.92 -5.37 -4.61
N ALA A 316 -7.88 -4.09 -4.22
CA ALA A 316 -9.07 -3.34 -3.85
C ALA A 316 -10.11 -3.30 -4.98
N SER A 317 -9.63 -3.09 -6.22
CA SER A 317 -10.47 -3.10 -7.42
C SER A 317 -11.01 -4.49 -7.75
N LEU A 318 -10.19 -5.55 -7.59
CA LEU A 318 -10.62 -6.95 -7.75
C LEU A 318 -11.69 -7.36 -6.73
N VAL A 319 -11.57 -6.92 -5.48
CA VAL A 319 -12.62 -7.16 -4.48
C VAL A 319 -13.96 -6.58 -4.95
N ARG A 320 -13.95 -5.36 -5.49
CA ARG A 320 -15.16 -4.73 -6.03
C ARG A 320 -15.73 -5.50 -7.23
N GLU A 321 -14.85 -5.98 -8.12
CA GLU A 321 -15.22 -6.72 -9.32
C GLU A 321 -15.79 -8.11 -8.99
N LEU A 322 -15.21 -8.82 -8.03
CA LEU A 322 -15.55 -10.19 -7.71
C LEU A 322 -16.72 -10.32 -6.72
N PHE A 323 -16.88 -9.37 -5.82
CA PHE A 323 -17.87 -9.45 -4.74
C PHE A 323 -18.98 -8.41 -4.83
N GLY A 324 -18.91 -7.49 -5.81
CA GLY A 324 -19.87 -6.41 -6.00
C GLY A 324 -19.48 -5.10 -5.32
N ALA A 325 -20.11 -4.00 -5.76
CA ALA A 325 -19.74 -2.64 -5.37
C ALA A 325 -20.31 -2.20 -4.02
N GLU A 326 -21.48 -2.74 -3.61
CA GLU A 326 -22.24 -2.24 -2.45
C GLU A 326 -21.47 -2.35 -1.12
N ARG A 327 -20.79 -3.48 -0.92
CA ARG A 327 -20.04 -3.79 0.31
C ARG A 327 -18.54 -4.01 0.07
N ALA A 328 -18.03 -3.51 -1.05
CA ALA A 328 -16.62 -3.69 -1.42
C ALA A 328 -15.65 -3.16 -0.34
N GLY A 329 -15.97 -2.02 0.30
CA GLY A 329 -15.14 -1.46 1.36
C GLY A 329 -15.03 -2.38 2.58
N GLU A 330 -16.12 -3.00 3.02
CA GLU A 330 -16.11 -3.95 4.14
C GLU A 330 -15.27 -5.20 3.82
N ILE A 331 -15.47 -5.76 2.63
CA ILE A 331 -14.78 -6.97 2.20
C ILE A 331 -13.30 -6.67 1.96
N HIS A 332 -13.00 -5.51 1.35
CA HIS A 332 -11.62 -5.06 1.17
C HIS A 332 -10.90 -4.81 2.50
N ALA A 333 -11.59 -4.26 3.50
CA ALA A 333 -11.00 -4.04 4.82
C ALA A 333 -10.46 -5.35 5.43
N VAL A 334 -11.20 -6.47 5.26
CA VAL A 334 -10.74 -7.79 5.71
C VAL A 334 -9.52 -8.25 4.91
N VAL A 335 -9.52 -8.10 3.59
CA VAL A 335 -8.33 -8.44 2.77
C VAL A 335 -7.15 -7.56 3.17
N TYR A 336 -7.39 -6.27 3.40
CA TYR A 336 -6.34 -5.32 3.78
C TYR A 336 -5.73 -5.61 5.16
N SER A 337 -6.48 -6.22 6.09
CA SER A 337 -5.95 -6.63 7.40
C SER A 337 -4.80 -7.65 7.28
N ALA A 338 -4.74 -8.40 6.18
CA ALA A 338 -3.63 -9.30 5.88
C ALA A 338 -2.28 -8.57 5.73
N LYS A 339 -2.28 -7.23 5.59
CA LYS A 339 -1.08 -6.40 5.66
C LYS A 339 -0.31 -6.57 6.98
N ALA A 340 -0.99 -6.91 8.07
CA ALA A 340 -0.32 -7.24 9.33
C ALA A 340 0.62 -8.45 9.19
N LEU A 341 0.17 -9.50 8.49
CA LEU A 341 0.99 -10.66 8.18
C LEU A 341 2.13 -10.32 7.20
N ALA A 342 1.88 -9.40 6.27
CA ALA A 342 2.91 -8.90 5.37
C ALA A 342 4.06 -8.21 6.13
N GLY A 343 3.75 -7.44 7.18
CA GLY A 343 4.75 -6.85 8.07
C GLY A 343 5.64 -7.90 8.74
N ALA A 344 5.03 -8.96 9.30
CA ALA A 344 5.76 -10.07 9.89
C ALA A 344 6.64 -10.81 8.86
N GLY A 345 6.10 -11.05 7.65
CA GLY A 345 6.85 -11.66 6.55
C GLY A 345 8.04 -10.82 6.09
N ALA A 346 7.88 -9.50 6.00
CA ALA A 346 8.98 -8.58 5.67
C ALA A 346 10.10 -8.63 6.70
N VAL A 347 9.76 -8.67 7.98
CA VAL A 347 10.73 -8.80 9.07
C VAL A 347 11.44 -10.15 9.01
N ALA A 348 10.73 -11.24 8.75
CA ALA A 348 11.35 -12.55 8.59
C ALA A 348 12.37 -12.58 7.43
N LEU A 349 12.02 -11.98 6.29
CA LEU A 349 12.95 -11.82 5.16
C LEU A 349 14.13 -10.93 5.52
N ALA A 350 13.91 -9.82 6.22
CA ALA A 350 14.97 -8.91 6.63
C ALA A 350 15.94 -9.57 7.63
N LEU A 351 15.44 -10.34 8.61
CA LEU A 351 16.28 -11.11 9.52
C LEU A 351 17.09 -12.18 8.81
N LEU A 352 16.48 -12.86 7.81
CA LEU A 352 17.21 -13.81 6.96
C LEU A 352 18.31 -13.10 6.15
N ALA A 353 18.04 -11.89 5.69
CA ALA A 353 19.02 -11.12 4.91
C ALA A 353 20.24 -10.68 5.73
N LEU A 354 20.15 -10.60 7.05
CA LEU A 354 21.33 -10.30 7.91
C LEU A 354 22.41 -11.35 7.81
N SER A 355 22.05 -12.62 7.59
CA SER A 355 23.00 -13.74 7.48
C SER A 355 23.15 -14.27 6.05
N ALA A 356 22.11 -14.18 5.24
CA ALA A 356 22.06 -14.77 3.91
C ALA A 356 21.26 -13.91 2.93
N PRO A 357 21.78 -12.73 2.51
CA PRO A 357 21.03 -11.76 1.70
C PRO A 357 20.53 -12.32 0.36
N ALA A 358 21.37 -13.11 -0.34
CA ALA A 358 20.95 -13.76 -1.59
C ALA A 358 19.78 -14.75 -1.38
N SER A 359 19.85 -15.56 -0.31
CA SER A 359 18.78 -16.51 0.02
C SER A 359 17.48 -15.79 0.38
N ALA A 360 17.53 -14.66 1.10
CA ALA A 360 16.38 -13.84 1.43
C ALA A 360 15.72 -13.28 0.16
N LEU A 361 16.52 -12.78 -0.79
CA LEU A 361 16.02 -12.28 -2.07
C LEU A 361 15.42 -13.39 -2.94
N LEU A 362 16.00 -14.58 -2.97
CA LEU A 362 15.44 -15.74 -3.66
C LEU A 362 14.11 -16.19 -3.01
N ALA A 363 14.02 -16.19 -1.69
CA ALA A 363 12.78 -16.46 -0.98
C ALA A 363 11.71 -15.38 -1.29
N ALA A 364 12.09 -14.11 -1.34
CA ALA A 364 11.22 -13.01 -1.75
C ALA A 364 10.75 -13.16 -3.21
N ALA A 365 11.64 -13.59 -4.13
CA ALA A 365 11.27 -13.88 -5.50
C ALA A 365 10.20 -14.99 -5.58
N ALA A 366 10.36 -16.07 -4.82
CA ALA A 366 9.36 -17.14 -4.74
C ALA A 366 8.02 -16.65 -4.16
N LEU A 367 8.05 -15.81 -3.10
CA LEU A 367 6.85 -15.21 -2.51
C LEU A 367 6.10 -14.28 -3.47
N ALA A 368 6.77 -13.66 -4.44
CA ALA A 368 6.12 -12.86 -5.49
C ALA A 368 5.68 -13.74 -6.68
N ALA A 369 6.47 -14.72 -7.10
CA ALA A 369 6.21 -15.56 -8.26
C ALA A 369 5.02 -16.52 -8.05
N LEU A 370 4.91 -17.14 -6.87
CA LEU A 370 3.82 -18.06 -6.59
C LEU A 370 2.43 -17.40 -6.69
N PRO A 371 2.18 -16.23 -6.09
CA PRO A 371 0.95 -15.47 -6.32
C PRO A 371 0.76 -15.03 -7.78
N ALA A 372 1.83 -14.67 -8.50
CA ALA A 372 1.73 -14.29 -9.91
C ALA A 372 1.13 -15.42 -10.75
N LEU A 373 1.59 -16.66 -10.53
CA LEU A 373 1.08 -17.85 -11.20
C LEU A 373 -0.35 -18.23 -10.77
N ALA A 374 -0.73 -17.92 -9.54
CA ALA A 374 -2.05 -18.21 -8.99
C ALA A 374 -3.11 -17.19 -9.43
N THR A 375 -2.74 -15.95 -9.68
CA THR A 375 -3.66 -14.84 -9.96
C THR A 375 -4.58 -15.07 -11.17
N PRO A 376 -4.12 -15.58 -12.33
CA PRO A 376 -5.00 -15.85 -13.46
C PRO A 376 -6.05 -16.92 -13.17
N ARG A 377 -5.79 -17.81 -12.19
CA ARG A 377 -6.67 -18.90 -11.78
C ARG A 377 -7.68 -18.52 -10.68
N LEU A 378 -7.73 -17.24 -10.28
CA LEU A 378 -8.72 -16.76 -9.32
C LEU A 378 -10.14 -17.00 -9.86
N ARG A 379 -10.95 -17.73 -9.10
CA ARG A 379 -12.34 -18.03 -9.49
C ARG A 379 -13.27 -16.87 -9.15
N ILE A 380 -14.30 -16.68 -9.97
CA ILE A 380 -15.38 -15.74 -9.66
C ILE A 380 -16.30 -16.42 -8.65
N PRO A 381 -16.52 -15.83 -7.47
CA PRO A 381 -17.37 -16.42 -6.45
C PRO A 381 -18.83 -16.54 -6.93
N GLY A 382 -19.45 -17.70 -6.66
CA GLY A 382 -20.86 -17.93 -6.95
C GLY A 382 -21.18 -18.45 -8.37
N LEU A 383 -20.17 -18.56 -9.25
CA LEU A 383 -20.32 -19.26 -10.53
C LEU A 383 -20.04 -20.76 -10.35
N PRO A 384 -20.77 -21.63 -11.07
CA PRO A 384 -20.47 -23.05 -11.12
C PRO A 384 -19.05 -23.32 -11.61
N ALA A 385 -18.38 -24.31 -11.03
CA ALA A 385 -16.99 -24.66 -11.40
C ALA A 385 -16.87 -25.23 -12.84
N THR A 386 -18.00 -25.60 -13.44
CA THR A 386 -18.11 -26.20 -14.77
C THR A 386 -18.24 -25.19 -15.92
N ILE A 387 -18.43 -23.88 -15.61
CA ILE A 387 -18.45 -22.84 -16.65
C ILE A 387 -17.00 -22.45 -16.96
N PRO A 388 -16.46 -22.74 -18.16
CA PRO A 388 -15.18 -22.23 -18.60
C PRO A 388 -15.28 -20.72 -18.73
N LEU A 389 -14.30 -20.00 -18.22
CA LEU A 389 -14.19 -18.53 -18.26
C LEU A 389 -13.23 -18.12 -19.36
#